data_e91248d88dae7e5f202f0387c76618ad
#
_entry.id   e91248d88dae7e5f202f0387c76618ad
#
_cell.length_a   1.000
_cell.length_b   1.000
_cell.length_c   1.000
_cell.angle_alpha   90.00
_cell.angle_beta   90.00
_cell.angle_gamma   90.00
#
_symmetry.space_group_name_H-M   'P 1'
#
loop_
_entity.id
_entity.type
_entity.pdbx_description
1 polymer ?
#
loop_
_entity_poly.entity_id
_entity_poly.type
_entity_poly.pdbx_seq_one_letter_code
_entity_poly.pdbx_strand_id
1 'polypeptide(L)'
;MSREIDALVFGGACISLLNHADRVKAACLAQLVNVIAPIMTETGGPAWRQTIFWPFAQMSHHGRGTVLKAKVQSETYAARYYDPRGAQDLYFAAPEVPYLKVSAVADKQGGLTLFMLNRDLKDSVDVTVDARNFGTLKVQHAEELHETDLKAINTKSDPLRVKPRPINDVSVSGGKITLSLKAASWNVIKLCK
;
A
#
# COMPACT_ATOMS: atom_id res chain seq x y z
N MET A 1 15.96 11.23 -3.10
CA MET A 1 15.71 9.80 -2.87
C MET A 1 14.44 9.65 -2.07
N SER A 2 13.60 8.69 -2.40
CA SER A 2 12.35 8.46 -1.66
C SER A 2 12.63 7.70 -0.36
N ARG A 3 11.90 8.11 0.70
CA ARG A 3 11.97 7.56 2.06
C ARG A 3 10.87 6.51 2.25
N GLU A 4 10.90 5.80 3.39
CA GLU A 4 9.81 4.90 3.78
C GLU A 4 8.46 5.61 3.77
N ILE A 5 8.35 6.78 4.42
CA ILE A 5 7.10 7.54 4.46
C ILE A 5 6.59 7.90 3.05
N ASP A 6 7.48 8.16 2.10
CA ASP A 6 7.10 8.48 0.72
C ASP A 6 6.48 7.26 0.03
N ALA A 7 6.96 6.03 0.34
CA ALA A 7 6.36 4.79 -0.15
C ALA A 7 4.95 4.58 0.40
N LEU A 8 4.73 4.85 1.68
CA LEU A 8 3.41 4.72 2.31
C LEU A 8 2.41 5.72 1.71
N VAL A 9 2.80 6.99 1.55
CA VAL A 9 1.97 8.03 0.90
C VAL A 9 1.64 7.62 -0.53
N PHE A 10 2.64 7.17 -1.27
CA PHE A 10 2.49 6.73 -2.66
C PHE A 10 1.58 5.48 -2.76
N GLY A 11 1.75 4.50 -1.88
CA GLY A 11 0.86 3.34 -1.77
C GLY A 11 -0.58 3.74 -1.50
N GLY A 12 -0.78 4.73 -0.61
CA GLY A 12 -2.10 5.31 -0.35
C GLY A 12 -2.72 5.98 -1.58
N ALA A 13 -1.93 6.66 -2.41
CA ALA A 13 -2.38 7.21 -3.69
C ALA A 13 -2.76 6.09 -4.67
N CYS A 14 -1.96 5.03 -4.76
CA CYS A 14 -2.24 3.86 -5.60
C CYS A 14 -3.56 3.17 -5.20
N ILE A 15 -3.84 3.01 -3.90
CA ILE A 15 -5.15 2.51 -3.42
C ILE A 15 -6.29 3.41 -3.91
N SER A 16 -6.11 4.75 -3.86
CA SER A 16 -7.14 5.67 -4.36
C SER A 16 -7.39 5.48 -5.85
N LEU A 17 -6.34 5.37 -6.66
CA LEU A 17 -6.47 5.15 -8.11
C LEU A 17 -7.19 3.82 -8.39
N LEU A 18 -6.83 2.76 -7.68
CA LEU A 18 -7.44 1.44 -7.85
C LEU A 18 -8.92 1.44 -7.44
N ASN A 19 -9.27 2.09 -6.32
CA ASN A 19 -10.66 2.21 -5.89
C ASN A 19 -11.54 3.04 -6.84
N HIS A 20 -10.94 3.75 -7.79
CA HIS A 20 -11.62 4.48 -8.86
C HIS A 20 -11.40 3.84 -10.24
N ALA A 21 -11.20 2.52 -10.30
CA ALA A 21 -10.98 1.77 -11.55
C ALA A 21 -12.19 1.82 -12.51
N ASP A 22 -13.35 2.26 -12.04
CA ASP A 22 -14.50 2.58 -12.90
C ASP A 22 -14.16 3.65 -13.95
N ARG A 23 -13.33 4.63 -13.61
CA ARG A 23 -12.90 5.76 -14.46
C ARG A 23 -11.39 5.85 -14.70
N VAL A 24 -10.55 5.38 -13.77
CA VAL A 24 -9.09 5.34 -13.92
C VAL A 24 -8.70 4.05 -14.63
N LYS A 25 -8.39 4.13 -15.93
CA LYS A 25 -8.08 2.95 -16.75
C LYS A 25 -6.59 2.66 -16.88
N ALA A 26 -5.73 3.66 -16.62
CA ALA A 26 -4.29 3.52 -16.61
C ALA A 26 -3.67 4.48 -15.60
N ALA A 27 -2.61 4.04 -14.96
CA ALA A 27 -1.78 4.86 -14.09
C ALA A 27 -0.31 4.55 -14.38
N CYS A 28 0.47 5.61 -14.56
CA CYS A 28 1.90 5.51 -14.86
C CYS A 28 2.69 6.29 -13.81
N LEU A 29 3.80 5.72 -13.36
CA LEU A 29 4.76 6.41 -12.52
C LEU A 29 5.77 7.15 -13.42
N ALA A 30 5.88 8.47 -13.24
CA ALA A 30 6.74 9.31 -14.06
C ALA A 30 8.21 8.96 -13.88
N GLN A 31 8.93 8.99 -14.99
CA GLN A 31 10.30 8.55 -15.20
C GLN A 31 10.54 7.08 -14.82
N LEU A 32 11.36 6.39 -15.59
CA LEU A 32 11.73 5.00 -15.30
C LEU A 32 12.92 4.95 -14.35
N VAL A 33 13.90 5.80 -14.57
CA VAL A 33 15.17 5.82 -13.83
C VAL A 33 15.59 7.22 -13.42
N ASN A 34 16.26 7.32 -12.28
CA ASN A 34 16.91 8.51 -11.70
C ASN A 34 15.93 9.65 -11.33
N VAL A 35 16.46 10.72 -10.75
CA VAL A 35 15.76 11.91 -10.25
C VAL A 35 14.62 11.54 -9.28
N ILE A 36 13.36 11.47 -9.75
CA ILE A 36 12.18 11.10 -8.96
C ILE A 36 11.72 9.66 -9.20
N ALA A 37 12.42 8.94 -10.06
CA ALA A 37 12.02 7.61 -10.51
C ALA A 37 12.09 6.54 -9.40
N PRO A 38 11.34 5.44 -9.55
CA PRO A 38 11.39 4.32 -8.62
C PRO A 38 12.70 3.52 -8.67
N ILE A 39 13.53 3.73 -9.68
CA ILE A 39 14.81 3.04 -9.88
C ILE A 39 15.92 4.08 -10.01
N MET A 40 17.00 3.88 -9.28
CA MET A 40 18.23 4.66 -9.40
C MET A 40 19.28 3.87 -10.13
N THR A 41 20.09 4.54 -10.94
CA THR A 41 21.19 3.95 -11.71
C THR A 41 22.43 4.84 -11.67
N GLU A 42 23.59 4.24 -11.87
CA GLU A 42 24.84 4.94 -12.13
C GLU A 42 25.41 4.52 -13.48
N THR A 43 26.01 5.45 -14.21
CA THR A 43 26.66 5.14 -15.49
C THR A 43 27.81 4.13 -15.28
N GLY A 44 27.71 2.96 -15.92
CA GLY A 44 28.66 1.88 -15.75
C GLY A 44 28.65 1.20 -14.38
N GLY A 45 27.65 1.54 -13.55
CA GLY A 45 27.51 1.06 -12.18
C GLY A 45 26.21 0.28 -11.93
N PRO A 46 25.88 0.04 -10.65
CA PRO A 46 24.69 -0.70 -10.28
C PRO A 46 23.41 0.11 -10.45
N ALA A 47 22.27 -0.63 -10.40
CA ALA A 47 20.95 -0.07 -10.23
C ALA A 47 20.34 -0.55 -8.93
N TRP A 48 19.51 0.28 -8.29
CA TRP A 48 18.77 -0.10 -7.08
C TRP A 48 17.37 0.49 -7.07
N ARG A 49 16.48 -0.14 -6.32
CA ARG A 49 15.08 0.27 -6.17
C ARG A 49 14.96 1.29 -5.07
N GLN A 50 14.27 2.39 -5.33
CA GLN A 50 13.80 3.31 -4.30
C GLN A 50 12.59 2.74 -3.55
N THR A 51 12.23 3.31 -2.41
CA THR A 51 11.15 2.80 -1.57
C THR A 51 9.80 2.82 -2.28
N ILE A 52 9.50 3.85 -3.09
CA ILE A 52 8.26 3.98 -3.88
C ILE A 52 8.10 2.90 -4.96
N PHE A 53 9.16 2.20 -5.31
CA PHE A 53 9.09 1.09 -6.27
C PHE A 53 8.13 0.00 -5.81
N TRP A 54 8.15 -0.33 -4.52
CA TRP A 54 7.48 -1.50 -4.00
C TRP A 54 5.96 -1.43 -4.09
N PRO A 55 5.27 -0.39 -3.57
CA PRO A 55 3.82 -0.30 -3.67
C PRO A 55 3.32 -0.33 -5.11
N PHE A 56 4.03 0.36 -6.02
CA PHE A 56 3.65 0.38 -7.43
C PHE A 56 3.82 -0.99 -8.10
N ALA A 57 4.98 -1.61 -7.92
CA ALA A 57 5.28 -2.92 -8.48
C ALA A 57 4.32 -3.99 -7.97
N GLN A 58 4.06 -4.03 -6.65
CA GLN A 58 3.15 -4.98 -6.04
C GLN A 58 1.72 -4.78 -6.54
N MET A 59 1.25 -3.52 -6.63
CA MET A 59 -0.09 -3.24 -7.15
C MET A 59 -0.21 -3.59 -8.65
N SER A 60 0.79 -3.26 -9.46
CA SER A 60 0.84 -3.63 -10.88
C SER A 60 0.83 -5.15 -11.08
N HIS A 61 1.51 -5.89 -10.20
CA HIS A 61 1.65 -7.34 -10.30
C HIS A 61 0.44 -8.10 -9.74
N HIS A 62 -0.08 -7.68 -8.60
CA HIS A 62 -1.14 -8.38 -7.87
C HIS A 62 -2.53 -7.76 -8.04
N GLY A 63 -2.65 -6.52 -8.51
CA GLY A 63 -3.93 -5.80 -8.68
C GLY A 63 -4.68 -6.14 -9.96
N ARG A 64 -4.59 -7.38 -10.45
CA ARG A 64 -5.19 -7.83 -11.71
C ARG A 64 -6.52 -8.52 -11.47
N GLY A 65 -7.62 -7.91 -11.94
CA GLY A 65 -8.96 -8.47 -11.76
C GLY A 65 -10.03 -7.41 -11.71
N THR A 66 -11.08 -7.67 -10.95
CA THR A 66 -12.18 -6.74 -10.71
C THR A 66 -12.01 -6.10 -9.34
N VAL A 67 -11.94 -4.78 -9.30
CA VAL A 67 -11.89 -4.03 -8.04
C VAL A 67 -13.23 -4.09 -7.35
N LEU A 68 -13.20 -4.41 -6.07
CA LEU A 68 -14.38 -4.54 -5.23
C LEU A 68 -14.58 -3.27 -4.40
N LYS A 69 -15.82 -2.89 -4.18
CA LYS A 69 -16.17 -1.83 -3.25
C LYS A 69 -16.12 -2.37 -1.81
N ALA A 70 -14.94 -2.32 -1.19
CA ALA A 70 -14.78 -2.72 0.19
C ALA A 70 -15.48 -1.71 1.12
N LYS A 71 -16.27 -2.23 2.10
CA LYS A 71 -16.79 -1.42 3.20
C LYS A 71 -15.77 -1.49 4.35
N VAL A 72 -15.12 -0.37 4.61
CA VAL A 72 -14.10 -0.26 5.66
C VAL A 72 -14.69 0.43 6.87
N GLN A 73 -14.48 -0.15 8.07
CA GLN A 73 -14.71 0.48 9.36
C GLN A 73 -13.36 0.59 10.05
N SER A 74 -12.99 1.78 10.46
CA SER A 74 -11.71 2.09 11.09
C SER A 74 -11.88 3.28 11.99
N GLU A 75 -11.10 3.35 13.05
CA GLU A 75 -10.89 4.58 13.79
C GLU A 75 -10.33 5.67 12.86
N THR A 76 -10.55 6.92 13.25
CA THR A 76 -10.19 8.09 12.45
C THR A 76 -9.34 9.06 13.24
N TYR A 77 -8.61 9.89 12.54
CA TYR A 77 -7.85 11.01 13.10
C TYR A 77 -8.16 12.30 12.36
N ALA A 78 -7.98 13.43 13.03
CA ALA A 78 -8.09 14.74 12.40
C ALA A 78 -6.75 15.08 11.70
N ALA A 79 -6.86 15.54 10.47
CA ALA A 79 -5.73 16.02 9.70
C ALA A 79 -6.00 17.41 9.13
N ARG A 80 -4.93 18.08 8.68
CA ARG A 80 -5.02 19.29 7.87
C ARG A 80 -4.23 19.06 6.59
N TYR A 81 -4.75 19.50 5.48
CA TYR A 81 -4.03 19.46 4.21
C TYR A 81 -3.89 20.88 3.65
N TYR A 82 -2.77 21.12 3.03
CA TYR A 82 -2.43 22.38 2.41
C TYR A 82 -3.00 22.45 1.00
N ASP A 83 -3.68 23.55 0.63
CA ASP A 83 -4.05 23.82 -0.76
C ASP A 83 -3.04 24.79 -1.39
N PRO A 84 -2.15 24.30 -2.28
CA PRO A 84 -1.14 25.12 -2.92
C PRO A 84 -1.70 26.13 -3.93
N ARG A 85 -3.00 26.08 -4.24
CA ARG A 85 -3.64 26.99 -5.17
C ARG A 85 -4.12 28.29 -4.53
N GLY A 86 -4.11 28.36 -3.19
CA GLY A 86 -4.49 29.54 -2.45
C GLY A 86 -3.37 30.59 -2.42
N ALA A 87 -3.73 31.88 -2.55
CA ALA A 87 -2.80 33.00 -2.43
C ALA A 87 -2.30 33.23 -0.98
N GLN A 88 -2.82 32.49 -0.03
CA GLN A 88 -2.42 32.43 1.37
C GLN A 88 -2.38 30.97 1.79
N ASP A 89 -1.60 30.65 2.82
CA ASP A 89 -1.48 29.30 3.40
C ASP A 89 -2.85 28.78 3.90
N LEU A 90 -3.69 28.34 2.98
CA LEU A 90 -5.00 27.80 3.29
C LEU A 90 -4.86 26.32 3.63
N TYR A 91 -5.11 26.00 4.89
CA TYR A 91 -5.21 24.63 5.38
C TYR A 91 -6.69 24.23 5.46
N PHE A 92 -7.04 23.15 4.78
CA PHE A 92 -8.36 22.54 4.91
C PHE A 92 -8.32 21.50 6.02
N ALA A 93 -9.34 21.51 6.87
CA ALA A 93 -9.51 20.48 7.88
C ALA A 93 -10.06 19.20 7.23
N ALA A 94 -9.48 18.08 7.60
CA ALA A 94 -10.00 16.74 7.33
C ALA A 94 -10.24 16.05 8.69
N PRO A 95 -11.45 16.21 9.28
CA PRO A 95 -11.68 15.82 10.67
C PRO A 95 -11.75 14.32 10.89
N GLU A 96 -12.04 13.56 9.86
CA GLU A 96 -12.28 12.10 9.94
C GLU A 96 -11.51 11.35 8.86
N VAL A 97 -10.19 11.22 9.05
CA VAL A 97 -9.34 10.45 8.14
C VAL A 97 -9.19 9.05 8.72
N PRO A 98 -9.66 7.97 8.05
CA PRO A 98 -9.50 6.62 8.57
C PRO A 98 -8.04 6.22 8.71
N TYR A 99 -7.64 5.56 9.79
CA TYR A 99 -6.30 5.01 9.92
C TYR A 99 -6.04 3.90 8.89
N LEU A 100 -7.04 3.07 8.63
CA LEU A 100 -6.92 1.98 7.66
C LEU A 100 -7.46 2.41 6.29
N LYS A 101 -6.63 2.24 5.25
CA LYS A 101 -7.04 2.44 3.85
C LYS A 101 -6.87 1.12 3.09
N VAL A 102 -7.89 0.72 2.34
CA VAL A 102 -7.96 -0.61 1.70
C VAL A 102 -8.39 -0.50 0.25
N SER A 103 -7.85 -1.37 -0.58
CA SER A 103 -8.42 -1.78 -1.86
C SER A 103 -8.46 -3.30 -1.95
N ALA A 104 -9.50 -3.84 -2.55
CA ALA A 104 -9.70 -5.27 -2.72
C ALA A 104 -9.92 -5.60 -4.20
N VAL A 105 -9.28 -6.65 -4.70
CA VAL A 105 -9.38 -7.09 -6.09
C VAL A 105 -9.69 -8.57 -6.14
N ALA A 106 -10.78 -8.93 -6.82
CA ALA A 106 -11.10 -10.32 -7.13
C ALA A 106 -10.48 -10.71 -8.47
N ASP A 107 -9.73 -11.80 -8.50
CA ASP A 107 -9.20 -12.34 -9.76
C ASP A 107 -10.20 -13.25 -10.46
N LYS A 108 -9.87 -13.63 -11.70
CA LYS A 108 -10.72 -14.50 -12.54
C LYS A 108 -10.81 -15.94 -12.02
N GLN A 109 -9.91 -16.36 -11.16
CA GLN A 109 -9.86 -17.70 -10.56
C GLN A 109 -10.62 -17.75 -9.22
N GLY A 110 -11.22 -16.63 -8.81
CA GLY A 110 -11.97 -16.50 -7.56
C GLY A 110 -11.08 -16.26 -6.34
N GLY A 111 -9.83 -15.87 -6.55
CA GLY A 111 -8.93 -15.37 -5.51
C GLY A 111 -9.22 -13.94 -5.14
N LEU A 112 -8.61 -13.48 -4.04
CA LEU A 112 -8.77 -12.16 -3.49
C LEU A 112 -7.41 -11.56 -3.17
N THR A 113 -7.14 -10.34 -3.67
CA THR A 113 -5.97 -9.55 -3.27
C THR A 113 -6.41 -8.34 -2.47
N LEU A 114 -5.80 -8.13 -1.33
CA LEU A 114 -6.01 -6.99 -0.45
C LEU A 114 -4.75 -6.13 -0.44
N PHE A 115 -4.90 -4.83 -0.71
CA PHE A 115 -3.89 -3.80 -0.51
C PHE A 115 -4.34 -2.96 0.67
N MET A 116 -3.53 -2.93 1.71
CA MET A 116 -3.89 -2.27 2.97
C MET A 116 -2.77 -1.35 3.44
N LEU A 117 -3.15 -0.15 3.86
CA LEU A 117 -2.25 0.84 4.43
C LEU A 117 -2.73 1.18 5.84
N ASN A 118 -1.92 0.88 6.83
CA ASN A 118 -2.07 1.42 8.17
C ASN A 118 -1.36 2.79 8.23
N ARG A 119 -2.12 3.84 8.47
CA ARG A 119 -1.63 5.23 8.57
C ARG A 119 -1.33 5.67 9.99
N ASP A 120 -1.63 4.83 10.99
CA ASP A 120 -1.20 5.11 12.34
C ASP A 120 0.33 5.02 12.42
N LEU A 121 0.97 6.06 12.93
CA LEU A 121 2.43 6.15 13.03
C LEU A 121 2.99 5.47 14.29
N LYS A 122 2.11 5.05 15.20
CA LYS A 122 2.48 4.54 16.53
C LYS A 122 1.95 3.13 16.78
N ASP A 123 0.70 2.89 16.40
CA ASP A 123 -0.02 1.70 16.82
C ASP A 123 -0.31 0.75 15.66
N SER A 124 -0.21 -0.54 15.93
CA SER A 124 -0.68 -1.60 15.05
C SER A 124 -2.20 -1.62 15.01
N VAL A 125 -2.75 -2.06 13.89
CA VAL A 125 -4.20 -2.17 13.70
C VAL A 125 -4.56 -3.63 13.42
N ASP A 126 -5.41 -4.22 14.26
CA ASP A 126 -5.96 -5.53 14.01
C ASP A 126 -7.09 -5.45 13.00
N VAL A 127 -6.99 -6.25 11.94
CA VAL A 127 -7.92 -6.24 10.82
C VAL A 127 -8.64 -7.57 10.73
N THR A 128 -9.97 -7.51 10.60
CA THR A 128 -10.81 -8.64 10.24
C THR A 128 -11.51 -8.34 8.93
N VAL A 129 -11.26 -9.19 7.92
CA VAL A 129 -11.92 -9.09 6.61
C VAL A 129 -12.97 -10.18 6.51
N ASP A 130 -14.23 -9.80 6.25
CA ASP A 130 -15.31 -10.73 5.94
C ASP A 130 -15.27 -11.07 4.44
N ALA A 131 -14.77 -12.24 4.12
CA ALA A 131 -14.65 -12.77 2.77
C ALA A 131 -15.51 -14.04 2.56
N ARG A 132 -16.58 -14.23 3.36
CA ARG A 132 -17.42 -15.45 3.32
C ARG A 132 -17.97 -15.77 1.95
N ASN A 133 -18.27 -14.75 1.13
CA ASN A 133 -18.79 -14.93 -0.22
C ASN A 133 -17.75 -15.50 -1.22
N PHE A 134 -16.47 -15.57 -0.84
CA PHE A 134 -15.41 -16.16 -1.67
C PHE A 134 -15.27 -17.68 -1.49
N GLY A 135 -15.95 -18.26 -0.50
CA GLY A 135 -15.80 -19.67 -0.13
C GLY A 135 -14.49 -19.91 0.63
N THR A 136 -13.87 -21.06 0.41
CA THR A 136 -12.62 -21.42 1.09
C THR A 136 -11.44 -20.74 0.40
N LEU A 137 -10.75 -19.90 1.13
CA LEU A 137 -9.53 -19.21 0.69
C LEU A 137 -8.33 -19.71 1.47
N LYS A 138 -7.15 -19.68 0.82
CA LYS A 138 -5.84 -19.93 1.42
C LYS A 138 -4.91 -18.78 1.13
N VAL A 139 -4.04 -18.44 2.08
CA VAL A 139 -3.01 -17.43 1.84
C VAL A 139 -2.00 -17.96 0.82
N GLN A 140 -1.90 -17.29 -0.31
CA GLN A 140 -0.91 -17.57 -1.35
C GLN A 140 0.35 -16.73 -1.15
N HIS A 141 0.17 -15.48 -0.73
CA HIS A 141 1.25 -14.51 -0.57
C HIS A 141 0.83 -13.44 0.42
N ALA A 142 1.70 -13.08 1.34
CA ALA A 142 1.49 -11.98 2.28
C ALA A 142 2.80 -11.26 2.56
N GLU A 143 2.84 -9.97 2.32
CA GLU A 143 4.02 -9.12 2.52
C GLU A 143 3.65 -7.78 3.14
N GLU A 144 4.55 -7.25 3.96
CA GLU A 144 4.52 -5.90 4.49
C GLU A 144 5.74 -5.10 4.05
N LEU A 145 5.55 -3.82 3.77
CA LEU A 145 6.60 -2.82 3.74
C LEU A 145 6.48 -2.00 5.01
N HIS A 146 7.47 -2.12 5.87
CA HIS A 146 7.51 -1.46 7.17
C HIS A 146 8.96 -1.26 7.61
N GLU A 147 9.29 -0.04 8.00
CA GLU A 147 10.55 0.35 8.61
C GLU A 147 10.27 1.32 9.75
N THR A 148 10.89 1.10 10.90
CA THR A 148 10.69 1.96 12.08
C THR A 148 11.21 3.38 11.89
N ASP A 149 12.27 3.54 11.12
CA ASP A 149 12.77 4.83 10.67
C ASP A 149 12.06 5.27 9.39
N LEU A 150 11.01 6.07 9.54
CA LEU A 150 10.25 6.61 8.41
C LEU A 150 11.06 7.47 7.43
N LYS A 151 12.29 7.86 7.79
CA LYS A 151 13.24 8.56 6.92
C LYS A 151 14.20 7.62 6.22
N ALA A 152 14.12 6.30 6.47
CA ALA A 152 14.96 5.31 5.82
C ALA A 152 14.82 5.37 4.29
N ILE A 153 15.96 5.23 3.62
CA ILE A 153 16.07 5.24 2.16
C ILE A 153 16.86 4.02 1.69
N ASN A 154 16.64 3.60 0.47
CA ASN A 154 17.51 2.67 -0.22
C ASN A 154 18.61 3.42 -0.94
N THR A 155 19.84 2.94 -0.79
CA THR A 155 21.04 3.54 -1.38
C THR A 155 21.80 2.51 -2.20
N LYS A 156 22.82 2.94 -2.93
CA LYS A 156 23.73 2.04 -3.61
C LYS A 156 24.41 1.04 -2.66
N SER A 157 24.82 1.49 -1.48
CA SER A 157 25.49 0.67 -0.45
C SER A 157 24.54 -0.19 0.36
N ASP A 158 23.27 0.20 0.46
CA ASP A 158 22.22 -0.57 1.14
C ASP A 158 20.90 -0.51 0.32
N PRO A 159 20.85 -1.29 -0.77
CA PRO A 159 19.74 -1.19 -1.73
C PRO A 159 18.46 -1.89 -1.28
N LEU A 160 18.50 -2.60 -0.16
CA LEU A 160 17.40 -3.42 0.36
C LEU A 160 17.05 -3.10 1.82
N ARG A 161 17.49 -1.96 2.37
CA ARG A 161 17.12 -1.53 3.71
C ARG A 161 15.60 -1.49 3.87
N VAL A 162 14.94 -0.83 2.94
CA VAL A 162 13.48 -0.78 2.84
C VAL A 162 13.05 -1.71 1.72
N LYS A 163 12.44 -2.82 2.08
CA LYS A 163 11.92 -3.85 1.16
C LYS A 163 10.74 -4.58 1.76
N PRO A 164 9.85 -5.15 0.95
CA PRO A 164 8.80 -6.03 1.43
C PRO A 164 9.37 -7.22 2.20
N ARG A 165 8.69 -7.59 3.28
CA ARG A 165 9.01 -8.74 4.13
C ARG A 165 7.77 -9.62 4.29
N PRO A 166 7.91 -10.96 4.39
CA PRO A 166 6.78 -11.85 4.58
C PRO A 166 6.02 -11.54 5.87
N ILE A 167 4.69 -11.64 5.81
CA ILE A 167 3.80 -11.71 6.97
C ILE A 167 3.44 -13.18 7.16
N ASN A 168 3.73 -13.73 8.34
CA ASN A 168 3.47 -15.14 8.65
C ASN A 168 2.17 -15.34 9.43
N ASP A 169 1.66 -14.29 10.08
CA ASP A 169 0.55 -14.38 11.04
C ASP A 169 -0.79 -13.93 10.40
N VAL A 170 -1.06 -14.44 9.19
CA VAL A 170 -2.36 -14.27 8.54
C VAL A 170 -3.20 -15.52 8.78
N SER A 171 -4.32 -15.38 9.48
CA SER A 171 -5.26 -16.48 9.72
C SER A 171 -6.45 -16.40 8.78
N VAL A 172 -6.85 -17.54 8.24
CA VAL A 172 -8.07 -17.67 7.41
C VAL A 172 -8.94 -18.77 7.99
N SER A 173 -10.09 -18.41 8.53
CA SER A 173 -11.03 -19.36 9.16
C SER A 173 -12.47 -18.92 8.96
N GLY A 174 -13.35 -19.83 8.57
CA GLY A 174 -14.78 -19.57 8.38
C GLY A 174 -15.09 -18.43 7.38
N GLY A 175 -14.24 -18.22 6.38
CA GLY A 175 -14.36 -17.13 5.42
C GLY A 175 -13.98 -15.75 5.98
N LYS A 176 -13.38 -15.69 7.16
CA LYS A 176 -12.78 -14.49 7.74
C LYS A 176 -11.26 -14.55 7.64
N ILE A 177 -10.65 -13.42 7.32
CA ILE A 177 -9.20 -13.24 7.27
C ILE A 177 -8.84 -12.29 8.40
N THR A 178 -7.94 -12.70 9.29
CA THR A 178 -7.49 -11.88 10.42
C THR A 178 -5.97 -11.74 10.40
N LEU A 179 -5.50 -10.53 10.65
CA LEU A 179 -4.09 -10.19 10.75
C LEU A 179 -3.92 -8.88 11.51
N SER A 180 -2.71 -8.64 12.02
CA SER A 180 -2.32 -7.35 12.59
C SER A 180 -1.41 -6.61 11.63
N LEU A 181 -1.73 -5.36 11.31
CA LEU A 181 -0.92 -4.47 10.48
C LEU A 181 -0.06 -3.60 11.38
N LYS A 182 1.24 -3.62 11.22
CA LYS A 182 2.16 -2.76 11.98
C LYS A 182 1.83 -1.28 11.77
N ALA A 183 2.25 -0.46 12.72
CA ALA A 183 2.21 1.00 12.57
C ALA A 183 2.92 1.42 11.28
N ALA A 184 2.41 2.44 10.60
CA ALA A 184 3.03 2.99 9.38
C ALA A 184 3.48 1.88 8.42
N SER A 185 2.55 1.06 7.93
CA SER A 185 2.88 -0.07 7.07
C SER A 185 2.00 -0.16 5.83
N TRP A 186 2.61 -0.58 4.73
CA TRP A 186 1.93 -0.99 3.51
C TRP A 186 1.91 -2.52 3.43
N ASN A 187 0.76 -3.09 3.12
CA ASN A 187 0.56 -4.55 3.20
C ASN A 187 -0.16 -5.07 1.96
N VAL A 188 0.30 -6.22 1.48
CA VAL A 188 -0.32 -6.94 0.35
C VAL A 188 -0.60 -8.38 0.77
N ILE A 189 -1.86 -8.78 0.73
CA ILE A 189 -2.31 -10.12 1.06
C ILE A 189 -3.01 -10.69 -0.16
N LYS A 190 -2.48 -11.75 -0.73
CA LYS A 190 -3.06 -12.47 -1.84
C LYS A 190 -3.55 -13.85 -1.38
N LEU A 191 -4.82 -14.13 -1.68
CA LEU A 191 -5.48 -15.38 -1.34
C LEU A 191 -5.96 -16.06 -2.63
N CYS A 192 -5.86 -17.37 -2.65
CA CYS A 192 -6.38 -18.24 -3.70
C CYS A 192 -7.41 -19.22 -3.14
N LYS A 193 -8.16 -19.87 -4.01
CA LYS A 193 -9.03 -21.00 -3.69
C LYS A 193 -8.24 -22.27 -3.42
#